data_49947bfd5e2a472bda5e20b0c49fab8e
#
_entry.id   49947bfd5e2a472bda5e20b0c49fab8e
#
_cell.length_a   1.000
_cell.length_b   1.000
_cell.length_c   1.000
_cell.angle_alpha   90.00
_cell.angle_beta   90.00
_cell.angle_gamma   90.00
#
_symmetry.space_group_name_H-M   'P 1'
#
loop_
_entity.id
_entity.type
_entity.pdbx_description
1 polymer ?
#
loop_
_entity_poly.entity_id
_entity_poly.type
_entity_poly.pdbx_seq_one_letter_code
_entity_poly.pdbx_strand_id
1 'polypeptide(L)'
;LVLSLWYRQPVLTAWSTPGAAVLAVTQGVTLPEATGAFIVSALLIMGVGYSGLFERWMARIPLALASALLAGVLARFALDAVGAVGQAPVLVLCMAGSYLLGRRFFPRWAVPCVLAVGMAVTALQGQLNAAQIAWTWATPVWVSPEWRWGAMVSVALPLFIVTMASQNLPGVAAQRSAGYNTPISPVIGAIGCVTLLLAPFGGYALNLAAITAAICMGREAHADPKRRYTASAVAGLFYILLGLAGASIVSLLATFPKALVLAVAGLALVSTIASSLSTAMKDEGHRDGALLTFLVTLSGLSIAGVGAAFWGLLAGIVALWALSARKA
;
A
#
# COMPACT_ATOMS: atom_id res chain seq x y z
N LEU A 1 0.15 7.48 12.94
CA LEU A 1 0.40 8.66 13.76
C LEU A 1 1.62 8.46 14.68
N VAL A 2 1.54 7.57 15.68
CA VAL A 2 2.58 7.38 16.72
C VAL A 2 3.95 7.09 16.10
N LEU A 3 4.06 6.11 15.22
CA LEU A 3 5.32 5.74 14.58
C LEU A 3 5.95 6.90 13.80
N SER A 4 5.13 7.69 13.08
CA SER A 4 5.64 8.83 12.32
C SER A 4 6.18 9.94 13.21
N LEU A 5 5.52 10.21 14.34
CA LEU A 5 5.98 11.22 15.33
C LEU A 5 7.21 10.74 16.09
N TRP A 6 7.25 9.46 16.47
CA TRP A 6 8.35 8.88 17.25
C TRP A 6 9.66 8.85 16.46
N TYR A 7 9.61 8.34 15.24
CA TYR A 7 10.80 8.23 14.38
C TYR A 7 11.09 9.50 13.57
N ARG A 8 10.17 10.47 13.54
CA ARG A 8 10.24 11.66 12.67
C ARG A 8 10.48 11.28 11.20
N GLN A 9 9.87 10.19 10.77
CA GLN A 9 9.92 9.67 9.42
C GLN A 9 8.49 9.33 8.93
N PRO A 10 8.20 9.45 7.63
CA PRO A 10 6.85 9.21 7.12
C PRO A 10 6.54 7.70 7.11
N VAL A 11 6.15 7.17 8.26
CA VAL A 11 5.72 5.78 8.45
C VAL A 11 4.22 5.72 8.42
N LEU A 12 3.66 5.13 7.36
CA LEU A 12 2.24 4.82 7.28
C LEU A 12 2.01 3.31 7.40
N THR A 13 0.90 2.98 8.05
CA THR A 13 0.40 1.62 8.17
C THR A 13 -0.98 1.52 7.54
N ALA A 14 -1.28 0.36 6.99
CA ALA A 14 -2.56 0.04 6.38
C ALA A 14 -2.93 -1.41 6.67
N TRP A 15 -4.15 -1.81 6.35
CA TRP A 15 -4.57 -3.20 6.34
C TRP A 15 -4.11 -3.91 5.06
N SER A 16 -3.96 -5.23 5.12
CA SER A 16 -3.48 -6.04 3.99
C SER A 16 -4.59 -6.30 2.97
N THR A 17 -4.57 -5.59 1.84
CA THR A 17 -5.50 -5.86 0.73
C THR A 17 -5.36 -7.30 0.19
N PRO A 18 -4.15 -7.85 -0.06
CA PRO A 18 -4.00 -9.25 -0.42
C PRO A 18 -4.46 -10.20 0.69
N GLY A 19 -4.31 -9.79 1.97
CA GLY A 19 -4.85 -10.54 3.11
C GLY A 19 -6.38 -10.60 3.08
N ALA A 20 -7.05 -9.50 2.71
CA ALA A 20 -8.50 -9.51 2.50
C ALA A 20 -8.92 -10.48 1.39
N ALA A 21 -8.14 -10.56 0.30
CA ALA A 21 -8.41 -11.52 -0.77
C ALA A 21 -8.27 -12.96 -0.29
N VAL A 22 -7.29 -13.28 0.57
CA VAL A 22 -7.16 -14.60 1.20
C VAL A 22 -8.41 -14.93 2.02
N LEU A 23 -8.89 -13.98 2.82
CA LEU A 23 -10.10 -14.17 3.62
C LEU A 23 -11.35 -14.37 2.75
N ALA A 24 -11.49 -13.61 1.67
CA ALA A 24 -12.64 -13.67 0.78
C ALA A 24 -12.79 -15.04 0.06
N VAL A 25 -11.69 -15.75 -0.19
CA VAL A 25 -11.72 -17.07 -0.84
C VAL A 25 -11.73 -18.24 0.16
N THR A 26 -11.51 -17.95 1.45
CA THR A 26 -11.52 -18.99 2.49
C THR A 26 -12.95 -19.33 2.87
N GLN A 27 -13.36 -20.59 2.59
CA GLN A 27 -14.68 -21.09 2.94
C GLN A 27 -14.65 -21.92 4.23
N GLY A 28 -15.78 -21.97 4.94
CA GLY A 28 -15.96 -22.83 6.11
C GLY A 28 -15.20 -22.38 7.37
N VAL A 29 -14.79 -21.12 7.44
CA VAL A 29 -14.19 -20.49 8.62
C VAL A 29 -15.18 -19.46 9.20
N THR A 30 -15.50 -19.61 10.46
CA THR A 30 -16.36 -18.67 11.20
C THR A 30 -15.59 -17.41 11.58
N LEU A 31 -16.28 -16.33 11.91
CA LEU A 31 -15.63 -15.08 12.37
C LEU A 31 -14.80 -15.28 13.66
N PRO A 32 -15.25 -16.04 14.70
CA PRO A 32 -14.42 -16.39 15.84
C PRO A 32 -13.14 -17.16 15.49
N GLU A 33 -13.21 -18.13 14.58
CA GLU A 33 -12.03 -18.88 14.09
C GLU A 33 -11.07 -17.97 13.30
N ALA A 34 -11.60 -17.07 12.48
CA ALA A 34 -10.80 -16.06 11.78
C ALA A 34 -10.10 -15.12 12.76
N THR A 35 -10.78 -14.71 13.85
CA THR A 35 -10.19 -13.88 14.91
C THR A 35 -9.01 -14.61 15.57
N GLY A 36 -9.13 -15.89 15.87
CA GLY A 36 -8.02 -16.71 16.36
C GLY A 36 -6.85 -16.76 15.37
N ALA A 37 -7.14 -16.91 14.07
CA ALA A 37 -6.12 -16.88 13.02
C ALA A 37 -5.44 -15.50 12.88
N PHE A 38 -6.17 -14.39 13.08
CA PHE A 38 -5.59 -13.04 13.09
C PHE A 38 -4.59 -12.87 14.24
N ILE A 39 -4.91 -13.38 15.43
CA ILE A 39 -4.02 -13.38 16.58
C ILE A 39 -2.73 -14.15 16.26
N VAL A 40 -2.83 -15.36 15.71
CA VAL A 40 -1.65 -16.16 15.34
C VAL A 40 -0.81 -15.45 14.28
N SER A 41 -1.44 -14.90 13.24
CA SER A 41 -0.74 -14.12 12.21
C SER A 41 -0.01 -12.91 12.83
N ALA A 42 -0.66 -12.19 13.75
CA ALA A 42 -0.07 -11.06 14.46
C ALA A 42 1.14 -11.47 15.30
N LEU A 43 1.07 -12.59 16.00
CA LEU A 43 2.20 -13.15 16.78
C LEU A 43 3.37 -13.52 15.87
N LEU A 44 3.11 -14.09 14.69
CA LEU A 44 4.16 -14.38 13.71
C LEU A 44 4.81 -13.10 13.16
N ILE A 45 4.03 -12.07 12.83
CA ILE A 45 4.53 -10.74 12.40
C ILE A 45 5.39 -10.13 13.51
N MET A 46 4.92 -10.18 14.75
CA MET A 46 5.64 -9.69 15.94
C MET A 46 6.98 -10.42 16.13
N GLY A 47 6.97 -11.75 16.05
CA GLY A 47 8.16 -12.58 16.19
C GLY A 47 9.20 -12.28 15.12
N VAL A 48 8.79 -12.19 13.86
CA VAL A 48 9.68 -11.83 12.73
C VAL A 48 10.17 -10.38 12.85
N GLY A 49 9.31 -9.45 13.29
CA GLY A 49 9.68 -8.07 13.52
C GLY A 49 10.78 -7.96 14.58
N TYR A 50 10.54 -8.40 15.79
CA TYR A 50 11.49 -8.27 16.89
C TYR A 50 12.74 -9.16 16.77
N SER A 51 12.71 -10.25 16.00
CA SER A 51 13.92 -11.05 15.72
C SER A 51 14.96 -10.33 14.85
N GLY A 52 14.56 -9.26 14.15
CA GLY A 52 15.42 -8.54 13.20
C GLY A 52 15.74 -9.31 11.93
N LEU A 53 15.15 -10.50 11.73
CA LEU A 53 15.43 -11.36 10.59
C LEU A 53 15.02 -10.70 9.27
N PHE A 54 13.83 -10.13 9.25
CA PHE A 54 13.30 -9.45 8.06
C PHE A 54 14.15 -8.24 7.67
N GLU A 55 14.57 -7.43 8.64
CA GLU A 55 15.41 -6.26 8.42
C GLU A 55 16.79 -6.65 7.85
N ARG A 56 17.40 -7.72 8.39
CA ARG A 56 18.69 -8.25 7.89
C ARG A 56 18.57 -8.71 6.44
N TRP A 57 17.48 -9.38 6.07
CA TRP A 57 17.25 -9.79 4.70
C TRP A 57 17.03 -8.59 3.78
N MET A 58 16.19 -7.65 4.23
CA MET A 58 15.94 -6.44 3.47
C MET A 58 17.18 -5.57 3.27
N ALA A 59 18.12 -5.57 4.23
CA ALA A 59 19.39 -4.83 4.11
C ALA A 59 20.28 -5.32 2.97
N ARG A 60 20.13 -6.57 2.52
CA ARG A 60 20.90 -7.16 1.42
C ARG A 60 20.34 -6.85 0.04
N ILE A 61 19.14 -6.29 -0.04
CA ILE A 61 18.48 -5.98 -1.32
C ILE A 61 19.05 -4.66 -1.87
N PRO A 62 19.60 -4.65 -3.11
CA PRO A 62 20.08 -3.43 -3.76
C PRO A 62 18.97 -2.38 -3.89
N LEU A 63 19.32 -1.11 -3.72
CA LEU A 63 18.38 0.01 -3.84
C LEU A 63 17.68 0.05 -5.22
N ALA A 64 18.39 -0.35 -6.27
CA ALA A 64 17.84 -0.43 -7.62
C ALA A 64 16.64 -1.39 -7.68
N LEU A 65 16.76 -2.59 -7.10
CA LEU A 65 15.68 -3.57 -7.06
C LEU A 65 14.51 -3.09 -6.17
N ALA A 66 14.83 -2.50 -5.02
CA ALA A 66 13.80 -1.94 -4.14
C ALA A 66 13.00 -0.83 -4.82
N SER A 67 13.69 0.06 -5.56
CA SER A 67 13.04 1.14 -6.31
C SER A 67 12.23 0.62 -7.50
N ALA A 68 12.73 -0.39 -8.22
CA ALA A 68 12.03 -1.06 -9.30
C ALA A 68 10.76 -1.77 -8.81
N LEU A 69 10.85 -2.45 -7.67
CA LEU A 69 9.72 -3.08 -7.00
C LEU A 69 8.62 -2.04 -6.69
N LEU A 70 9.00 -0.93 -6.06
CA LEU A 70 8.07 0.15 -5.74
C LEU A 70 7.43 0.70 -7.02
N ALA A 71 8.23 1.00 -8.04
CA ALA A 71 7.72 1.51 -9.31
C ALA A 71 6.72 0.53 -9.94
N GLY A 72 6.98 -0.78 -9.93
CA GLY A 72 6.09 -1.80 -10.47
C GLY A 72 4.74 -1.88 -9.72
N VAL A 73 4.78 -1.83 -8.39
CA VAL A 73 3.55 -1.81 -7.56
C VAL A 73 2.71 -0.56 -7.86
N LEU A 74 3.35 0.62 -7.93
CA LEU A 74 2.63 1.87 -8.12
C LEU A 74 2.15 2.05 -9.57
N ALA A 75 2.93 1.61 -10.57
CA ALA A 75 2.59 1.73 -11.98
C ALA A 75 1.30 0.98 -12.33
N ARG A 76 0.96 -0.09 -11.63
CA ARG A 76 -0.29 -0.80 -11.83
C ARG A 76 -1.50 0.11 -11.61
N PHE A 77 -1.49 0.94 -10.56
CA PHE A 77 -2.56 1.91 -10.30
C PHE A 77 -2.64 3.00 -11.38
N ALA A 78 -1.50 3.41 -11.94
CA ALA A 78 -1.48 4.35 -13.06
C ALA A 78 -2.06 3.71 -14.34
N LEU A 79 -1.78 2.43 -14.60
CA LEU A 79 -2.38 1.68 -15.72
C LEU A 79 -3.89 1.51 -15.54
N ASP A 80 -4.36 1.22 -14.33
CA ASP A 80 -5.79 1.13 -14.02
C ASP A 80 -6.49 2.48 -14.26
N ALA A 81 -5.84 3.60 -13.92
CA ALA A 81 -6.36 4.94 -14.24
C ALA A 81 -6.43 5.20 -15.74
N VAL A 82 -5.42 4.78 -16.51
CA VAL A 82 -5.45 4.88 -17.98
C VAL A 82 -6.55 3.98 -18.56
N GLY A 83 -6.68 2.75 -18.06
CA GLY A 83 -7.76 1.83 -18.47
C GLY A 83 -9.16 2.37 -18.19
N ALA A 84 -9.33 3.18 -17.15
CA ALA A 84 -10.59 3.83 -16.83
C ALA A 84 -11.06 4.86 -17.88
N VAL A 85 -10.17 5.33 -18.77
CA VAL A 85 -10.54 6.19 -19.92
C VAL A 85 -11.56 5.50 -20.81
N GLY A 86 -11.45 4.18 -21.01
CA GLY A 86 -12.41 3.42 -21.83
C GLY A 86 -13.82 3.38 -21.23
N GLN A 87 -13.96 3.52 -19.92
CA GLN A 87 -15.24 3.47 -19.20
C GLN A 87 -15.86 4.86 -19.01
N ALA A 88 -15.04 5.88 -18.73
CA ALA A 88 -15.48 7.25 -18.44
C ALA A 88 -14.52 8.29 -19.08
N PRO A 89 -14.49 8.40 -20.42
CA PRO A 89 -13.46 9.21 -21.11
C PRO A 89 -13.49 10.68 -20.69
N VAL A 90 -14.66 11.32 -20.64
CA VAL A 90 -14.78 12.73 -20.27
C VAL A 90 -14.26 12.97 -18.86
N LEU A 91 -14.65 12.15 -17.90
CA LEU A 91 -14.23 12.27 -16.51
C LEU A 91 -12.71 12.14 -16.39
N VAL A 92 -12.14 11.05 -16.89
CA VAL A 92 -10.70 10.75 -16.71
C VAL A 92 -9.83 11.75 -17.48
N LEU A 93 -10.23 12.16 -18.69
CA LEU A 93 -9.47 13.16 -19.46
C LEU A 93 -9.52 14.55 -18.82
N CYS A 94 -10.66 14.98 -18.28
CA CYS A 94 -10.74 16.24 -17.50
C CYS A 94 -9.84 16.19 -16.27
N MET A 95 -9.83 15.07 -15.54
CA MET A 95 -8.97 14.87 -14.37
C MET A 95 -7.49 14.86 -14.78
N ALA A 96 -7.11 14.17 -15.85
CA ALA A 96 -5.75 14.16 -16.38
C ALA A 96 -5.30 15.56 -16.85
N GLY A 97 -6.14 16.29 -17.54
CA GLY A 97 -5.90 17.68 -17.94
C GLY A 97 -5.68 18.58 -16.72
N SER A 98 -6.54 18.47 -15.69
CA SER A 98 -6.39 19.23 -14.44
C SER A 98 -5.10 18.86 -13.69
N TYR A 99 -4.67 17.59 -13.72
CA TYR A 99 -3.39 17.15 -13.17
C TYR A 99 -2.22 17.82 -13.88
N LEU A 100 -2.18 17.81 -15.20
CA LEU A 100 -1.09 18.41 -15.98
C LEU A 100 -1.00 19.93 -15.76
N LEU A 101 -2.13 20.62 -15.76
CA LEU A 101 -2.19 22.05 -15.46
C LEU A 101 -1.78 22.33 -14.01
N GLY A 102 -2.30 21.54 -13.06
CA GLY A 102 -1.95 21.65 -11.65
C GLY A 102 -0.45 21.45 -11.42
N ARG A 103 0.16 20.43 -12.04
CA ARG A 103 1.60 20.16 -11.97
C ARG A 103 2.44 21.30 -12.52
N ARG A 104 1.96 21.99 -13.53
CA ARG A 104 2.65 23.13 -14.17
C ARG A 104 2.59 24.39 -13.30
N PHE A 105 1.39 24.74 -12.79
CA PHE A 105 1.16 26.03 -12.13
C PHE A 105 1.11 25.94 -10.60
N PHE A 106 0.58 24.84 -10.05
CA PHE A 106 0.33 24.65 -8.62
C PHE A 106 0.66 23.21 -8.17
N PRO A 107 1.93 22.77 -8.19
CA PRO A 107 2.31 21.36 -7.96
C PRO A 107 1.75 20.75 -6.67
N ARG A 108 1.67 21.54 -5.59
CA ARG A 108 1.13 21.10 -4.28
C ARG A 108 -0.37 20.84 -4.32
N TRP A 109 -1.10 21.53 -5.17
CA TRP A 109 -2.55 21.42 -5.29
C TRP A 109 -3.00 20.54 -6.45
N ALA A 110 -2.06 19.95 -7.19
CA ALA A 110 -2.39 19.15 -8.37
C ALA A 110 -3.38 18.03 -8.05
N VAL A 111 -3.13 17.21 -7.02
CA VAL A 111 -4.01 16.10 -6.63
C VAL A 111 -5.35 16.58 -6.03
N PRO A 112 -5.39 17.56 -5.12
CA PRO A 112 -6.65 18.18 -4.71
C PRO A 112 -7.47 18.73 -5.86
N CYS A 113 -6.85 19.39 -6.86
CA CYS A 113 -7.54 19.89 -8.06
C CYS A 113 -8.12 18.74 -8.90
N VAL A 114 -7.38 17.65 -9.07
CA VAL A 114 -7.87 16.44 -9.76
C VAL A 114 -9.14 15.91 -9.11
N LEU A 115 -9.15 15.81 -7.77
CA LEU A 115 -10.31 15.36 -7.02
C LEU A 115 -11.49 16.34 -7.17
N ALA A 116 -11.24 17.64 -7.04
CA ALA A 116 -12.29 18.67 -7.19
C ALA A 116 -12.91 18.67 -8.58
N VAL A 117 -12.10 18.58 -9.65
CA VAL A 117 -12.56 18.46 -11.03
C VAL A 117 -13.33 17.17 -11.25
N GLY A 118 -12.82 16.04 -10.73
CA GLY A 118 -13.51 14.76 -10.80
C GLY A 118 -14.89 14.79 -10.15
N MET A 119 -15.00 15.37 -8.94
CA MET A 119 -16.30 15.55 -8.26
C MET A 119 -17.23 16.45 -9.04
N ALA A 120 -16.73 17.58 -9.58
CA ALA A 120 -17.54 18.51 -10.37
C ALA A 120 -18.09 17.84 -11.63
N VAL A 121 -17.26 17.12 -12.39
CA VAL A 121 -17.68 16.40 -13.61
C VAL A 121 -18.70 15.32 -13.27
N THR A 122 -18.48 14.55 -12.20
CA THR A 122 -19.42 13.51 -11.74
C THR A 122 -20.76 14.10 -11.32
N ALA A 123 -20.74 15.25 -10.63
CA ALA A 123 -21.96 15.98 -10.26
C ALA A 123 -22.74 16.47 -11.49
N LEU A 124 -22.04 17.08 -12.47
CA LEU A 124 -22.63 17.55 -13.72
C LEU A 124 -23.23 16.41 -14.56
N GLN A 125 -22.67 15.22 -14.48
CA GLN A 125 -23.20 14.02 -15.13
C GLN A 125 -24.36 13.36 -14.37
N GLY A 126 -24.77 13.91 -13.22
CA GLY A 126 -25.84 13.34 -12.40
C GLY A 126 -25.52 11.98 -11.78
N GLN A 127 -24.24 11.61 -11.69
CA GLN A 127 -23.79 10.31 -11.20
C GLN A 127 -23.56 10.29 -9.67
N LEU A 128 -23.70 11.42 -8.98
CA LEU A 128 -23.58 11.51 -7.53
C LEU A 128 -24.94 11.20 -6.89
N ASN A 129 -25.05 10.04 -6.26
CA ASN A 129 -26.26 9.61 -5.59
C ASN A 129 -26.18 9.92 -4.08
N ALA A 130 -26.23 11.20 -3.72
CA ALA A 130 -26.06 11.67 -2.35
C ALA A 130 -27.19 11.22 -1.37
N ALA A 131 -28.31 10.72 -1.88
CA ALA A 131 -29.47 10.31 -1.09
C ALA A 131 -29.26 9.03 -0.24
N GLN A 132 -28.16 8.32 -0.43
CA GLN A 132 -27.90 7.03 0.26
C GLN A 132 -26.88 7.13 1.40
N ILE A 133 -26.45 8.32 1.80
CA ILE A 133 -25.46 8.48 2.86
C ILE A 133 -26.13 8.30 4.21
N ALA A 134 -25.96 7.12 4.82
CA ALA A 134 -26.40 6.87 6.19
C ALA A 134 -25.30 7.34 7.15
N TRP A 135 -25.61 8.31 8.00
CA TRP A 135 -24.68 8.77 9.04
C TRP A 135 -24.76 7.83 10.25
N THR A 136 -23.76 6.97 10.39
CA THR A 136 -23.63 6.03 11.51
C THR A 136 -22.21 6.04 12.07
N TRP A 137 -22.10 6.01 13.40
CA TRP A 137 -20.82 5.87 14.08
C TRP A 137 -20.39 4.41 14.13
N ALA A 138 -19.09 4.17 13.97
CA ALA A 138 -18.55 2.83 14.14
C ALA A 138 -18.60 2.43 15.61
N THR A 139 -19.22 1.29 15.91
CA THR A 139 -19.21 0.68 17.23
C THR A 139 -18.27 -0.53 17.23
N PRO A 140 -17.24 -0.56 18.09
CA PRO A 140 -16.37 -1.73 18.20
C PRO A 140 -17.19 -2.94 18.69
N VAL A 141 -17.10 -4.05 17.98
CA VAL A 141 -17.73 -5.31 18.35
C VAL A 141 -16.64 -6.30 18.74
N TRP A 142 -16.74 -6.82 19.96
CA TRP A 142 -15.82 -7.86 20.43
C TRP A 142 -16.22 -9.21 19.86
N VAL A 143 -15.28 -9.92 19.25
CA VAL A 143 -15.42 -11.29 18.78
C VAL A 143 -14.45 -12.17 19.57
N SER A 144 -14.96 -13.09 20.36
CA SER A 144 -14.11 -14.04 21.11
C SER A 144 -13.39 -14.97 20.14
N PRO A 145 -12.05 -15.13 20.27
CA PRO A 145 -11.30 -16.01 19.37
C PRO A 145 -11.61 -17.48 19.63
N GLU A 146 -11.75 -18.25 18.58
CA GLU A 146 -11.80 -19.71 18.61
C GLU A 146 -10.56 -20.30 17.96
N TRP A 147 -10.03 -21.38 18.57
CA TRP A 147 -8.78 -22.01 18.16
C TRP A 147 -9.06 -23.30 17.40
N ARG A 148 -8.96 -23.23 16.06
CA ARG A 148 -9.11 -24.37 15.18
C ARG A 148 -7.90 -24.55 14.29
N TRP A 149 -7.24 -25.69 14.35
CA TRP A 149 -6.02 -25.94 13.56
C TRP A 149 -6.22 -25.71 12.07
N GLY A 150 -7.36 -26.08 11.51
CA GLY A 150 -7.69 -25.81 10.11
C GLY A 150 -7.61 -24.32 9.79
N ALA A 151 -8.20 -23.45 10.61
CA ALA A 151 -8.14 -22.00 10.41
C ALA A 151 -6.71 -21.43 10.62
N MET A 152 -5.93 -21.98 11.55
CA MET A 152 -4.53 -21.58 11.74
C MET A 152 -3.68 -21.83 10.50
N VAL A 153 -3.84 -22.99 9.87
CA VAL A 153 -3.08 -23.36 8.67
C VAL A 153 -3.65 -22.70 7.41
N SER A 154 -4.98 -22.63 7.27
CA SER A 154 -5.61 -22.12 6.04
C SER A 154 -5.75 -20.59 6.01
N VAL A 155 -5.71 -19.92 7.15
CA VAL A 155 -5.85 -18.45 7.24
C VAL A 155 -4.60 -17.79 7.81
N ALA A 156 -4.13 -18.17 9.02
CA ALA A 156 -3.07 -17.45 9.70
C ALA A 156 -1.74 -17.47 8.94
N LEU A 157 -1.30 -18.63 8.45
CA LEU A 157 -0.06 -18.77 7.70
C LEU A 157 -0.11 -18.04 6.34
N PRO A 158 -1.13 -18.24 5.48
CA PRO A 158 -1.23 -17.47 4.25
C PRO A 158 -1.33 -15.97 4.49
N LEU A 159 -2.11 -15.54 5.49
CA LEU A 159 -2.23 -14.12 5.85
C LEU A 159 -0.89 -13.51 6.26
N PHE A 160 -0.12 -14.21 7.10
CA PHE A 160 1.23 -13.81 7.48
C PHE A 160 2.16 -13.71 6.27
N ILE A 161 2.27 -14.78 5.45
CA ILE A 161 3.17 -14.83 4.30
C ILE A 161 2.83 -13.74 3.29
N VAL A 162 1.55 -13.61 2.94
CA VAL A 162 1.08 -12.62 1.96
C VAL A 162 1.29 -11.21 2.48
N THR A 163 1.03 -10.95 3.75
CA THR A 163 1.25 -9.63 4.35
C THR A 163 2.73 -9.25 4.37
N MET A 164 3.61 -10.16 4.75
CA MET A 164 5.06 -9.90 4.76
C MET A 164 5.62 -9.72 3.35
N ALA A 165 5.27 -10.60 2.42
CA ALA A 165 5.82 -10.61 1.07
C ALA A 165 5.22 -9.56 0.14
N SER A 166 3.89 -9.32 0.25
CA SER A 166 3.18 -8.46 -0.71
C SER A 166 2.91 -7.03 -0.18
N GLN A 167 3.11 -6.77 1.11
CA GLN A 167 2.84 -5.46 1.73
C GLN A 167 4.06 -4.91 2.47
N ASN A 168 4.59 -5.62 3.46
CA ASN A 168 5.73 -5.11 4.23
C ASN A 168 6.99 -4.94 3.37
N LEU A 169 7.24 -5.85 2.44
CA LEU A 169 8.37 -5.75 1.52
C LEU A 169 8.30 -4.50 0.62
N PRO A 170 7.19 -4.21 -0.10
CA PRO A 170 7.05 -2.95 -0.84
C PRO A 170 7.06 -1.72 0.08
N GLY A 171 6.50 -1.80 1.30
CA GLY A 171 6.53 -0.72 2.28
C GLY A 171 7.95 -0.33 2.68
N VAL A 172 8.82 -1.31 2.94
CA VAL A 172 10.24 -1.09 3.19
C VAL A 172 10.96 -0.55 1.95
N ALA A 173 10.64 -1.09 0.77
CA ALA A 173 11.20 -0.59 -0.49
C ALA A 173 10.84 0.89 -0.72
N ALA A 174 9.60 1.29 -0.41
CA ALA A 174 9.16 2.68 -0.47
C ALA A 174 9.98 3.60 0.45
N GLN A 175 10.18 3.20 1.71
CA GLN A 175 10.99 3.93 2.68
C GLN A 175 12.43 4.15 2.16
N ARG A 176 13.05 3.09 1.69
CA ARG A 176 14.44 3.13 1.18
C ARG A 176 14.59 3.95 -0.09
N SER A 177 13.68 3.78 -1.06
CA SER A 177 13.68 4.54 -2.31
C SER A 177 13.51 6.03 -2.08
N ALA A 178 12.80 6.41 -1.03
CA ALA A 178 12.62 7.81 -0.62
C ALA A 178 13.78 8.34 0.24
N GLY A 179 14.79 7.51 0.54
CA GLY A 179 15.98 7.89 1.32
C GLY A 179 15.79 7.87 2.83
N TYR A 180 14.76 7.18 3.34
CA TYR A 180 14.53 7.04 4.78
C TYR A 180 15.14 5.76 5.35
N ASN A 181 15.79 5.88 6.50
CA ASN A 181 16.39 4.78 7.25
C ASN A 181 15.55 4.45 8.48
N THR A 182 14.28 4.11 8.25
CA THR A 182 13.36 3.70 9.30
C THR A 182 13.83 2.38 9.91
N PRO A 183 13.88 2.23 11.25
CA PRO A 183 14.23 0.96 11.89
C PRO A 183 13.08 -0.04 11.67
N ILE A 184 13.27 -0.95 10.72
CA ILE A 184 12.21 -1.82 10.21
C ILE A 184 11.77 -2.84 11.26
N SER A 185 12.71 -3.43 12.00
CA SER A 185 12.43 -4.46 13.01
C SER A 185 11.44 -3.97 14.09
N PRO A 186 11.71 -2.88 14.82
CA PRO A 186 10.78 -2.41 15.85
C PRO A 186 9.47 -1.90 15.24
N VAL A 187 9.47 -1.36 14.02
CA VAL A 187 8.24 -0.90 13.35
C VAL A 187 7.34 -2.09 13.03
N ILE A 188 7.87 -3.17 12.43
CA ILE A 188 7.09 -4.38 12.13
C ILE A 188 6.62 -5.05 13.43
N GLY A 189 7.49 -5.10 14.44
CA GLY A 189 7.10 -5.62 15.77
C GLY A 189 5.94 -4.83 16.38
N ALA A 190 6.01 -3.50 16.35
CA ALA A 190 4.93 -2.63 16.83
C ALA A 190 3.63 -2.81 16.02
N ILE A 191 3.71 -2.97 14.70
CA ILE A 191 2.56 -3.26 13.84
C ILE A 191 1.93 -4.61 14.24
N GLY A 192 2.74 -5.64 14.50
CA GLY A 192 2.29 -6.92 15.01
C GLY A 192 1.55 -6.79 16.35
N CYS A 193 2.10 -6.01 17.30
CA CYS A 193 1.44 -5.74 18.59
C CYS A 193 0.06 -5.06 18.40
N VAL A 194 -0.02 -4.04 17.55
CA VAL A 194 -1.29 -3.35 17.28
C VAL A 194 -2.29 -4.28 16.60
N THR A 195 -1.83 -5.11 15.65
CA THR A 195 -2.67 -6.13 15.01
C THR A 195 -3.22 -7.11 16.05
N LEU A 196 -2.38 -7.56 16.98
CA LEU A 196 -2.78 -8.47 18.07
C LEU A 196 -3.88 -7.86 18.94
N LEU A 197 -3.72 -6.59 19.33
CA LEU A 197 -4.69 -5.86 20.14
C LEU A 197 -6.03 -5.62 19.42
N LEU A 198 -5.97 -5.41 18.10
CA LEU A 198 -7.16 -5.13 17.29
C LEU A 198 -7.82 -6.39 16.73
N ALA A 199 -7.16 -7.54 16.76
CA ALA A 199 -7.70 -8.79 16.23
C ALA A 199 -9.09 -9.16 16.79
N PRO A 200 -9.37 -9.05 18.12
CA PRO A 200 -10.69 -9.32 18.66
C PRO A 200 -11.79 -8.35 18.17
N PHE A 201 -11.41 -7.22 17.60
CA PHE A 201 -12.32 -6.23 17.02
C PHE A 201 -12.35 -6.30 15.48
N GLY A 202 -11.89 -7.40 14.90
CA GLY A 202 -11.84 -7.60 13.45
C GLY A 202 -10.65 -6.95 12.73
N GLY A 203 -9.69 -6.37 13.48
CA GLY A 203 -8.45 -5.86 12.91
C GLY A 203 -7.52 -6.99 12.49
N TYR A 204 -7.17 -7.08 11.20
CA TYR A 204 -6.29 -8.14 10.70
C TYR A 204 -5.12 -7.56 9.92
N ALA A 205 -3.98 -8.24 10.01
CA ALA A 205 -2.81 -8.08 9.17
C ALA A 205 -2.48 -6.63 8.79
N LEU A 206 -2.33 -5.76 9.81
CA LEU A 206 -1.74 -4.44 9.59
C LEU A 206 -0.31 -4.59 9.07
N ASN A 207 0.10 -3.67 8.23
CA ASN A 207 1.37 -3.70 7.54
C ASN A 207 1.89 -2.29 7.24
N LEU A 208 3.13 -2.20 6.77
CA LEU A 208 3.66 -0.98 6.18
C LEU A 208 2.94 -0.69 4.86
N ALA A 209 2.41 0.51 4.73
CA ALA A 209 1.83 0.97 3.49
C ALA A 209 2.94 1.40 2.51
N ALA A 210 2.87 0.94 1.26
CA ALA A 210 3.75 1.40 0.19
C ALA A 210 3.16 2.60 -0.54
N ILE A 211 1.91 2.49 -0.98
CA ILE A 211 1.24 3.44 -1.87
C ILE A 211 0.98 4.78 -1.16
N THR A 212 0.25 4.76 -0.05
CA THR A 212 -0.07 5.98 0.71
C THR A 212 1.18 6.59 1.35
N ALA A 213 2.14 5.76 1.79
CA ALA A 213 3.42 6.24 2.27
C ALA A 213 4.21 6.96 1.17
N ALA A 214 4.20 6.45 -0.07
CA ALA A 214 4.86 7.09 -1.21
C ALA A 214 4.34 8.51 -1.48
N ILE A 215 3.04 8.74 -1.33
CA ILE A 215 2.42 10.07 -1.43
C ILE A 215 2.97 11.00 -0.33
N CYS A 216 3.00 10.53 0.92
CA CYS A 216 3.51 11.32 2.06
C CYS A 216 5.03 11.56 2.00
N MET A 217 5.78 10.71 1.29
CA MET A 217 7.23 10.83 1.08
C MET A 217 7.59 11.73 -0.11
N GLY A 218 6.62 12.11 -0.94
CA GLY A 218 6.80 12.97 -2.11
C GLY A 218 7.18 14.42 -1.76
N ARG A 219 7.73 15.14 -2.74
CA ARG A 219 8.04 16.57 -2.62
C ARG A 219 6.78 17.42 -2.45
N GLU A 220 5.67 16.92 -2.94
CA GLU A 220 4.34 17.53 -2.84
C GLU A 220 3.89 17.65 -1.38
N ALA A 221 4.23 16.68 -0.52
CA ALA A 221 3.92 16.71 0.89
C ALA A 221 4.70 17.81 1.63
N HIS A 222 6.01 17.89 1.39
CA HIS A 222 6.88 18.96 1.90
C HIS A 222 8.20 19.01 1.13
N ALA A 223 8.72 20.24 0.88
CA ALA A 223 10.01 20.42 0.21
C ALA A 223 11.17 19.79 1.01
N ASP A 224 11.19 20.03 2.33
CA ASP A 224 12.17 19.42 3.24
C ASP A 224 11.77 17.98 3.58
N PRO A 225 12.60 16.97 3.23
CA PRO A 225 12.35 15.58 3.56
C PRO A 225 12.17 15.30 5.06
N LYS A 226 12.89 16.06 5.91
CA LYS A 226 12.84 15.92 7.37
C LYS A 226 11.48 16.31 7.98
N ARG A 227 10.66 17.05 7.25
CA ARG A 227 9.32 17.48 7.70
C ARG A 227 8.19 16.63 7.11
N ARG A 228 8.44 15.73 6.18
CA ARG A 228 7.41 14.93 5.52
C ARG A 228 6.68 13.98 6.47
N TYR A 229 7.27 13.65 7.62
CA TYR A 229 6.59 12.86 8.65
C TYR A 229 5.29 13.54 9.16
N THR A 230 5.20 14.86 9.07
CA THR A 230 3.98 15.59 9.48
C THR A 230 2.80 15.25 8.58
N ALA A 231 3.01 15.05 7.27
CA ALA A 231 1.97 14.59 6.36
C ALA A 231 1.44 13.21 6.76
N SER A 232 2.33 12.27 7.11
CA SER A 232 1.94 10.95 7.59
C SER A 232 1.24 10.99 8.96
N ALA A 233 1.65 11.91 9.84
CA ALA A 233 1.01 12.10 11.13
C ALA A 233 -0.43 12.64 10.95
N VAL A 234 -0.62 13.64 10.08
CA VAL A 234 -1.93 14.18 9.74
C VAL A 234 -2.80 13.13 9.05
N ALA A 235 -2.24 12.33 8.12
CA ALA A 235 -2.95 11.21 7.52
C ALA A 235 -3.43 10.20 8.58
N GLY A 236 -2.60 9.92 9.59
CA GLY A 236 -2.99 9.08 10.73
C GLY A 236 -4.13 9.65 11.55
N LEU A 237 -4.19 10.98 11.73
CA LEU A 237 -5.31 11.66 12.38
C LEU A 237 -6.60 11.52 11.53
N PHE A 238 -6.49 11.74 10.21
CA PHE A 238 -7.64 11.52 9.32
C PHE A 238 -8.13 10.07 9.35
N TYR A 239 -7.23 9.07 9.43
CA TYR A 239 -7.63 7.67 9.55
C TYR A 239 -8.43 7.40 10.83
N ILE A 240 -8.10 8.05 11.95
CA ILE A 240 -8.90 7.94 13.18
C ILE A 240 -10.29 8.53 12.96
N LEU A 241 -10.39 9.75 12.41
CA LEU A 241 -11.67 10.40 12.14
C LEU A 241 -12.54 9.60 11.16
N LEU A 242 -11.94 9.11 10.08
CA LEU A 242 -12.60 8.26 9.09
C LEU A 242 -13.03 6.92 9.70
N GLY A 243 -12.21 6.34 10.59
CA GLY A 243 -12.55 5.12 11.31
C GLY A 243 -13.75 5.27 12.22
N LEU A 244 -13.87 6.39 12.93
CA LEU A 244 -15.03 6.70 13.77
C LEU A 244 -16.34 6.81 12.96
N ALA A 245 -16.24 7.31 11.73
CA ALA A 245 -17.36 7.43 10.79
C ALA A 245 -17.38 6.30 9.73
N GLY A 246 -16.81 5.14 10.03
CA GLY A 246 -16.45 4.11 9.04
C GLY A 246 -17.58 3.70 8.11
N ALA A 247 -18.77 3.37 8.64
CA ALA A 247 -19.93 2.99 7.83
C ALA A 247 -20.43 4.15 6.94
N SER A 248 -20.45 5.38 7.46
CA SER A 248 -20.82 6.58 6.70
C SER A 248 -19.82 6.85 5.56
N ILE A 249 -18.52 6.66 5.82
CA ILE A 249 -17.46 6.85 4.82
C ILE A 249 -17.55 5.78 3.72
N VAL A 250 -17.81 4.53 4.07
CA VAL A 250 -18.01 3.46 3.08
C VAL A 250 -19.22 3.76 2.18
N SER A 251 -20.34 4.20 2.74
CA SER A 251 -21.51 4.60 1.95
C SER A 251 -21.22 5.80 1.06
N LEU A 252 -20.49 6.81 1.56
CA LEU A 252 -20.06 7.96 0.77
C LEU A 252 -19.15 7.54 -0.40
N LEU A 253 -18.13 6.72 -0.14
CA LEU A 253 -17.21 6.25 -1.19
C LEU A 253 -17.91 5.39 -2.25
N ALA A 254 -18.96 4.65 -1.86
CA ALA A 254 -19.78 3.87 -2.78
C ALA A 254 -20.59 4.74 -3.76
N THR A 255 -20.81 6.03 -3.45
CA THR A 255 -21.48 6.98 -4.36
C THR A 255 -20.58 7.48 -5.51
N PHE A 256 -19.25 7.34 -5.37
CA PHE A 256 -18.32 7.79 -6.40
C PHE A 256 -18.16 6.73 -7.50
N PRO A 257 -18.11 7.16 -8.78
CA PRO A 257 -17.77 6.26 -9.88
C PRO A 257 -16.38 5.63 -9.67
N LYS A 258 -16.26 4.35 -9.94
CA LYS A 258 -14.99 3.62 -9.84
C LYS A 258 -13.87 4.30 -10.64
N ALA A 259 -14.19 4.85 -11.82
CA ALA A 259 -13.26 5.57 -12.67
C ALA A 259 -12.65 6.81 -11.98
N LEU A 260 -13.44 7.55 -11.17
CA LEU A 260 -12.94 8.69 -10.40
C LEU A 260 -11.88 8.24 -9.38
N VAL A 261 -12.17 7.19 -8.62
CA VAL A 261 -11.26 6.66 -7.59
C VAL A 261 -9.95 6.17 -8.23
N LEU A 262 -10.04 5.41 -9.33
CA LEU A 262 -8.87 4.93 -10.07
C LEU A 262 -8.04 6.08 -10.64
N ALA A 263 -8.68 7.11 -11.22
CA ALA A 263 -7.98 8.26 -11.79
C ALA A 263 -7.25 9.08 -10.71
N VAL A 264 -7.88 9.37 -9.57
CA VAL A 264 -7.21 10.07 -8.45
C VAL A 264 -6.01 9.27 -7.95
N ALA A 265 -6.20 7.97 -7.70
CA ALA A 265 -5.14 7.11 -7.19
C ALA A 265 -3.96 7.03 -8.17
N GLY A 266 -4.22 6.76 -9.45
CA GLY A 266 -3.17 6.64 -10.46
C GLY A 266 -2.41 7.93 -10.71
N LEU A 267 -3.13 9.06 -10.87
CA LEU A 267 -2.51 10.36 -11.14
C LEU A 267 -1.66 10.85 -9.94
N ALA A 268 -2.10 10.60 -8.71
CA ALA A 268 -1.34 10.97 -7.51
C ALA A 268 0.03 10.27 -7.42
N LEU A 269 0.18 9.13 -8.06
CA LEU A 269 1.39 8.30 -7.98
C LEU A 269 2.40 8.52 -9.12
N VAL A 270 2.03 9.27 -10.17
CA VAL A 270 2.86 9.46 -11.39
C VAL A 270 4.25 9.99 -11.05
N SER A 271 4.36 10.99 -10.17
CA SER A 271 5.66 11.56 -9.81
C SER A 271 6.54 10.57 -9.03
N THR A 272 5.93 9.76 -8.16
CA THR A 272 6.66 8.74 -7.39
C THR A 272 7.12 7.59 -8.28
N ILE A 273 6.29 7.16 -9.25
CA ILE A 273 6.66 6.15 -10.25
C ILE A 273 7.89 6.63 -11.04
N ALA A 274 7.84 7.86 -11.55
CA ALA A 274 8.94 8.44 -12.33
C ALA A 274 10.25 8.50 -11.53
N SER A 275 10.20 8.96 -10.28
CA SER A 275 11.39 9.04 -9.41
C SER A 275 11.94 7.65 -9.05
N SER A 276 11.07 6.68 -8.79
CA SER A 276 11.45 5.32 -8.47
C SER A 276 12.09 4.61 -9.66
N LEU A 277 11.54 4.77 -10.87
CA LEU A 277 12.13 4.26 -12.11
C LEU A 277 13.49 4.89 -12.39
N SER A 278 13.63 6.21 -12.21
CA SER A 278 14.91 6.90 -12.36
C SER A 278 15.96 6.33 -11.40
N THR A 279 15.60 6.07 -10.14
CA THR A 279 16.51 5.47 -9.15
C THR A 279 16.85 4.03 -9.51
N ALA A 280 15.89 3.24 -9.97
CA ALA A 280 16.07 1.85 -10.36
C ALA A 280 17.04 1.68 -11.54
N MET A 281 17.01 2.63 -12.49
CA MET A 281 17.83 2.58 -13.72
C MET A 281 19.18 3.29 -13.59
N LYS A 282 19.48 3.92 -12.46
CA LYS A 282 20.70 4.72 -12.27
C LYS A 282 21.96 3.87 -12.22
N ASP A 283 21.90 2.71 -11.59
CA ASP A 283 23.02 1.79 -11.43
C ASP A 283 23.07 0.79 -12.59
N GLU A 284 24.09 0.93 -13.47
CA GLU A 284 24.24 0.08 -14.66
C GLU A 284 24.41 -1.41 -14.33
N GLY A 285 25.10 -1.71 -13.22
CA GLY A 285 25.34 -3.10 -12.81
C GLY A 285 24.07 -3.83 -12.34
N HIS A 286 23.05 -3.09 -11.91
CA HIS A 286 21.80 -3.65 -11.39
C HIS A 286 20.60 -3.43 -12.32
N ARG A 287 20.79 -2.74 -13.47
CA ARG A 287 19.73 -2.29 -14.37
C ARG A 287 18.85 -3.42 -14.88
N ASP A 288 19.45 -4.50 -15.37
CA ASP A 288 18.71 -5.64 -15.93
C ASP A 288 17.87 -6.34 -14.85
N GLY A 289 18.46 -6.58 -13.68
CA GLY A 289 17.73 -7.15 -12.53
C GLY A 289 16.60 -6.23 -12.06
N ALA A 290 16.83 -4.92 -12.04
CA ALA A 290 15.82 -3.93 -11.71
C ALA A 290 14.67 -3.92 -12.73
N LEU A 291 14.97 -3.99 -14.03
CA LEU A 291 13.95 -4.06 -15.07
C LEU A 291 13.08 -5.31 -14.95
N LEU A 292 13.68 -6.47 -14.70
CA LEU A 292 12.93 -7.71 -14.47
C LEU A 292 12.06 -7.62 -13.20
N THR A 293 12.62 -7.08 -12.11
CA THR A 293 11.83 -6.79 -10.90
C THR A 293 10.61 -5.92 -11.22
N PHE A 294 10.79 -4.84 -11.96
CA PHE A 294 9.71 -3.94 -12.37
C PHE A 294 8.65 -4.66 -13.18
N LEU A 295 9.04 -5.37 -14.26
CA LEU A 295 8.11 -6.02 -15.19
C LEU A 295 7.29 -7.12 -14.51
N VAL A 296 7.93 -7.99 -13.73
CA VAL A 296 7.23 -9.05 -13.01
C VAL A 296 6.31 -8.48 -11.94
N THR A 297 6.73 -7.43 -11.23
CA THR A 297 5.88 -6.76 -10.24
C THR A 297 4.68 -6.09 -10.91
N LEU A 298 4.88 -5.41 -12.03
CA LEU A 298 3.84 -4.74 -12.80
C LEU A 298 2.80 -5.72 -13.36
N SER A 299 3.23 -6.93 -13.75
CA SER A 299 2.32 -7.96 -14.29
C SER A 299 1.19 -8.36 -13.33
N GLY A 300 1.38 -8.13 -12.01
CA GLY A 300 0.43 -8.52 -11.00
C GLY A 300 0.32 -10.04 -10.80
N LEU A 301 1.32 -10.81 -11.27
CA LEU A 301 1.40 -12.25 -11.11
C LEU A 301 1.21 -12.66 -9.65
N SER A 302 0.35 -13.64 -9.41
CA SER A 302 0.19 -14.26 -8.10
C SER A 302 0.37 -15.76 -8.23
N ILE A 303 1.30 -16.34 -7.47
CA ILE A 303 1.57 -17.78 -7.45
C ILE A 303 1.45 -18.24 -6.00
N ALA A 304 0.67 -19.27 -5.76
CA ALA A 304 0.40 -19.83 -4.42
C ALA A 304 -0.07 -18.79 -3.39
N GLY A 305 -0.86 -17.80 -3.83
CA GLY A 305 -1.35 -16.70 -2.96
C GLY A 305 -0.34 -15.59 -2.71
N VAL A 306 0.92 -15.74 -3.11
CA VAL A 306 1.96 -14.70 -2.96
C VAL A 306 1.94 -13.76 -4.16
N GLY A 307 1.85 -12.47 -3.90
CA GLY A 307 1.69 -11.44 -4.94
C GLY A 307 2.99 -11.11 -5.69
N ALA A 308 2.83 -10.42 -6.81
CA ALA A 308 3.87 -10.09 -7.78
C ALA A 308 5.10 -9.36 -7.19
N ALA A 309 4.94 -8.62 -6.10
CA ALA A 309 6.04 -7.92 -5.45
C ALA A 309 7.16 -8.87 -4.99
N PHE A 310 6.79 -9.99 -4.39
CA PHE A 310 7.75 -11.02 -3.98
C PHE A 310 8.43 -11.67 -5.18
N TRP A 311 7.64 -12.12 -6.16
CA TRP A 311 8.15 -12.79 -7.36
C TRP A 311 9.00 -11.87 -8.22
N GLY A 312 8.64 -10.59 -8.30
CA GLY A 312 9.43 -9.58 -8.98
C GLY A 312 10.80 -9.39 -8.35
N LEU A 313 10.86 -9.28 -7.02
CA LEU A 313 12.13 -9.18 -6.31
C LEU A 313 12.98 -10.44 -6.50
N LEU A 314 12.37 -11.64 -6.37
CA LEU A 314 13.05 -12.90 -6.58
C LEU A 314 13.63 -13.01 -7.98
N ALA A 315 12.85 -12.68 -9.02
CA ALA A 315 13.31 -12.65 -10.41
C ALA A 315 14.49 -11.70 -10.60
N GLY A 316 14.43 -10.51 -10.00
CA GLY A 316 15.55 -9.55 -10.07
C GLY A 316 16.81 -10.04 -9.38
N ILE A 317 16.70 -10.66 -8.21
CA ILE A 317 17.84 -11.24 -7.49
C ILE A 317 18.47 -12.38 -8.30
N VAL A 318 17.65 -13.28 -8.84
CA VAL A 318 18.12 -14.40 -9.70
C VAL A 318 18.83 -13.86 -10.95
N ALA A 319 18.26 -12.83 -11.58
CA ALA A 319 18.89 -12.20 -12.74
C ALA A 319 20.25 -11.58 -12.41
N LEU A 320 20.36 -10.86 -11.30
CA LEU A 320 21.63 -10.30 -10.86
C LEU A 320 22.67 -11.39 -10.61
N TRP A 321 22.28 -12.47 -9.96
CA TRP A 321 23.18 -13.62 -9.72
C TRP A 321 23.64 -14.26 -11.03
N ALA A 322 22.72 -14.53 -11.95
CA ALA A 322 23.03 -15.14 -13.24
C ALA A 322 23.93 -14.27 -14.13
N LEU A 323 23.71 -12.93 -14.08
CA LEU A 323 24.49 -12.00 -14.89
C LEU A 323 25.85 -11.66 -14.26
N SER A 324 25.96 -11.71 -12.92
CA SER A 324 27.27 -11.54 -12.25
C SER A 324 28.21 -12.72 -12.48
N ALA A 325 27.68 -13.96 -12.57
CA ALA A 325 28.46 -15.16 -12.88
C ALA A 325 29.08 -15.13 -14.28
N ARG A 326 28.68 -14.24 -15.18
CA ARG A 326 29.21 -14.09 -16.53
C ARG A 326 30.44 -13.16 -16.61
N LYS A 327 30.70 -12.39 -15.55
CA LYS A 327 31.79 -11.41 -15.48
C LYS A 327 33.04 -11.95 -14.74
N ALA A 328 32.98 -13.14 -14.19
CA ALA A 328 34.07 -13.90 -13.59
C ALA A 328 34.57 -14.98 -14.58
#